data_875404f9871b9f3973571603db0de210
#
_entry.id   875404f9871b9f3973571603db0de210
#
_cell.length_a   1.000
_cell.length_b   1.000
_cell.length_c   1.000
_cell.angle_alpha   90.00
_cell.angle_beta   90.00
_cell.angle_gamma   90.00
#
_symmetry.space_group_name_H-M   'P 1'
#
loop_
_entity.id
_entity.type
_entity.pdbx_description
1 polymer ?
#
loop_
_entity_poly.entity_id
_entity_poly.type
_entity_poly.pdbx_seq_one_letter_code
_entity_poly.pdbx_strand_id
1 'polypeptide(L)'
;MFATPKKQKGIYENVTKQKAEGATFTPKLLADFVAIEIVKAAGLIANNDVINIFDPAIGDGQLLDSLLEHLPKRDIKKIHVYGCETNKNALNNATTNLSTKYPGISLHLQLEDFLSYVLGHYGSYDQPGLFDQKPPLKFDLIIANPPYVRTQILGADKAKILAREFGLNGRIDLYYAFIIGMSKILQPQGVAGIIVSNRFMTTKSGTAVRKEILKRYKLLKVWDFGDTKLFNASVLPAVLLARGVNGEATKEPIFISIYASEETPEAQAANPIAALAAEGVVKLEDGRVFKVQHGILDSGESHDSVWRIATQSNNDWLNTVKAHTWNIFRQIGKIRVGVKTTADKVFIRSDWQNVTGSKMPELLRPLITHHVARQFKAAKPKAEMQILYPHEVVNGVRRSVDISLYPNSGKYLFSHREKLEGREYVIEAGRKWYEIWVPQDPGAWETTKLVFRDISEKPTFWIDKSGAVVNGDCYWLISEDGKTDLIWLAAAIANSTFIELFYDYSFCNKLYAGRRRFITQYVEKFPLPDPDSAIAKKIIALAKIIYNKIDSENIDGLKCQIDRLAWQAFGLIKEIAG
;
A
#
# COMPACT_ATOMS: atom_id res chain seq x y z
N MET A 1 5.17 28.97 34.12
CA MET A 1 5.67 27.58 34.09
C MET A 1 4.69 26.76 33.26
N PHE A 2 4.96 26.55 31.99
CA PHE A 2 4.14 25.71 31.12
C PHE A 2 4.66 24.27 31.20
N ALA A 3 3.80 23.36 31.62
CA ALA A 3 4.12 21.93 31.72
C ALA A 3 4.37 21.35 30.31
N THR A 4 5.50 20.70 30.15
CA THR A 4 5.84 19.91 28.94
C THR A 4 4.85 18.76 28.79
N PRO A 5 4.27 18.53 27.59
CA PRO A 5 3.35 17.42 27.37
C PRO A 5 4.09 16.08 27.50
N LYS A 6 3.55 15.18 28.32
CA LYS A 6 4.02 13.80 28.44
C LYS A 6 3.86 13.08 27.09
N LYS A 7 4.95 12.52 26.57
CA LYS A 7 4.94 11.68 25.36
C LYS A 7 3.98 10.51 25.54
N GLN A 8 3.05 10.36 24.59
CA GLN A 8 2.21 9.18 24.44
C GLN A 8 3.10 7.93 24.24
N LYS A 9 2.96 6.95 25.13
CA LYS A 9 3.53 5.62 24.99
C LYS A 9 2.67 4.80 24.00
N GLY A 10 3.03 4.80 22.71
CA GLY A 10 2.38 4.03 21.65
C GLY A 10 3.09 2.71 21.34
N ILE A 11 2.44 1.87 20.55
CA ILE A 11 2.89 0.55 20.04
C ILE A 11 4.32 0.56 19.41
N TYR A 12 4.98 1.71 19.31
CA TYR A 12 6.25 1.94 18.63
C TYR A 12 7.45 2.21 19.56
N GLU A 13 7.36 1.86 20.86
CA GLU A 13 8.43 2.14 21.86
C GLU A 13 9.78 1.43 21.60
N ASN A 14 9.84 0.48 20.65
CA ASN A 14 11.06 -0.25 20.28
C ASN A 14 11.51 0.02 18.84
N VAL A 15 11.20 1.17 18.26
CA VAL A 15 11.76 1.55 16.95
C VAL A 15 13.18 2.04 17.16
N THR A 16 14.18 1.34 16.61
CA THR A 16 15.57 1.81 16.64
C THR A 16 15.63 3.22 16.03
N LYS A 17 16.57 4.06 16.51
CA LYS A 17 16.77 5.45 16.04
C LYS A 17 16.84 5.52 14.50
N GLN A 18 17.48 4.55 13.89
CA GLN A 18 17.60 4.38 12.44
C GLN A 18 16.24 4.18 11.73
N LYS A 19 15.29 3.43 12.33
CA LYS A 19 13.90 3.28 11.81
C LYS A 19 13.08 4.55 12.01
N ALA A 20 13.34 5.32 13.06
CA ALA A 20 12.62 6.56 13.32
C ALA A 20 13.05 7.68 12.35
N GLU A 21 14.30 7.67 11.92
CA GLU A 21 14.87 8.61 10.94
C GLU A 21 14.57 8.19 9.49
N GLY A 22 14.11 6.95 9.25
CA GLY A 22 13.78 6.43 7.91
C GLY A 22 15.00 6.24 7.00
N ALA A 23 16.21 6.32 7.57
CA ALA A 23 17.45 6.19 6.81
C ALA A 23 17.61 4.76 6.28
N THR A 24 17.69 4.63 4.96
CA THR A 24 17.93 3.36 4.27
C THR A 24 19.09 3.56 3.30
N PHE A 25 20.22 2.91 3.56
CA PHE A 25 21.36 2.96 2.63
C PHE A 25 21.01 2.29 1.31
N THR A 26 21.34 2.94 0.20
CA THR A 26 21.08 2.42 -1.14
C THR A 26 22.19 1.46 -1.55
N PRO A 27 21.88 0.19 -1.86
CA PRO A 27 22.89 -0.75 -2.37
C PRO A 27 23.50 -0.23 -3.67
N LYS A 28 24.82 -0.41 -3.84
CA LYS A 28 25.56 0.07 -5.02
C LYS A 28 24.91 -0.39 -6.34
N LEU A 29 24.47 -1.64 -6.41
CA LEU A 29 23.81 -2.19 -7.60
C LEU A 29 22.60 -1.36 -8.04
N LEU A 30 21.76 -0.91 -7.10
CA LEU A 30 20.59 -0.08 -7.39
C LEU A 30 21.00 1.36 -7.68
N ALA A 31 21.99 1.88 -6.96
CA ALA A 31 22.52 3.23 -7.19
C ALA A 31 23.10 3.37 -8.59
N ASP A 32 23.91 2.40 -9.03
CA ASP A 32 24.49 2.36 -10.38
C ASP A 32 23.39 2.25 -11.45
N PHE A 33 22.38 1.42 -11.22
CA PHE A 33 21.25 1.29 -12.13
C PHE A 33 20.55 2.64 -12.34
N VAL A 34 20.21 3.34 -11.26
CA VAL A 34 19.52 4.64 -11.33
C VAL A 34 20.42 5.68 -12.00
N ALA A 35 21.69 5.71 -11.67
CA ALA A 35 22.69 6.60 -12.28
C ALA A 35 22.78 6.39 -13.80
N ILE A 36 22.90 5.13 -14.25
CA ILE A 36 22.96 4.76 -15.67
C ILE A 36 21.70 5.23 -16.40
N GLU A 37 20.52 5.00 -15.84
CA GLU A 37 19.26 5.38 -16.47
C GLU A 37 19.08 6.92 -16.50
N ILE A 38 19.54 7.66 -15.47
CA ILE A 38 19.60 9.12 -15.51
C ILE A 38 20.50 9.60 -16.64
N VAL A 39 21.72 9.07 -16.73
CA VAL A 39 22.71 9.49 -17.76
C VAL A 39 22.18 9.19 -19.17
N LYS A 40 21.60 8.00 -19.39
CA LYS A 40 20.96 7.66 -20.68
C LYS A 40 19.83 8.63 -21.04
N ALA A 41 18.97 8.97 -20.07
CA ALA A 41 17.86 9.88 -20.30
C ALA A 41 18.31 11.33 -20.48
N ALA A 42 19.40 11.76 -19.81
CA ALA A 42 19.94 13.10 -19.92
C ALA A 42 20.48 13.42 -21.32
N GLY A 43 21.05 12.43 -22.03
CA GLY A 43 21.48 12.57 -23.41
C GLY A 43 22.33 13.83 -23.65
N LEU A 44 21.81 14.81 -24.41
CA LEU A 44 22.51 16.06 -24.77
C LEU A 44 22.76 17.02 -23.60
N ILE A 45 21.98 16.94 -22.49
CA ILE A 45 22.24 17.72 -21.26
C ILE A 45 23.65 17.41 -20.76
N ALA A 46 24.07 16.19 -20.97
CA ALA A 46 25.43 15.76 -20.68
C ALA A 46 26.53 16.55 -21.44
N ASN A 47 26.21 17.35 -22.41
CA ASN A 47 27.13 18.17 -23.17
C ASN A 47 27.17 19.65 -22.74
N ASN A 48 26.37 20.05 -21.74
CA ASN A 48 26.37 21.41 -21.21
C ASN A 48 27.75 21.75 -20.62
N ASP A 49 28.11 23.02 -20.69
CA ASP A 49 29.40 23.49 -20.13
C ASP A 49 29.46 23.32 -18.61
N VAL A 50 28.36 23.48 -17.91
CA VAL A 50 28.20 23.26 -16.46
C VAL A 50 27.04 22.34 -16.22
N ILE A 51 27.20 21.35 -15.32
CA ILE A 51 26.13 20.47 -14.85
C ILE A 51 25.93 20.65 -13.35
N ASN A 52 24.72 20.97 -12.95
CA ASN A 52 24.29 21.05 -11.56
C ASN A 52 23.54 19.77 -11.17
N ILE A 53 24.09 19.04 -10.21
CA ILE A 53 23.56 17.78 -9.69
C ILE A 53 23.02 18.03 -8.29
N PHE A 54 21.90 17.38 -7.91
CA PHE A 54 21.34 17.49 -6.58
C PHE A 54 20.92 16.14 -6.00
N ASP A 55 21.23 15.94 -4.71
CA ASP A 55 20.70 14.87 -3.89
C ASP A 55 19.99 15.45 -2.66
N PRO A 56 18.67 15.26 -2.48
CA PRO A 56 17.92 15.84 -1.37
C PRO A 56 18.12 15.12 -0.03
N ALA A 57 18.79 13.95 -0.01
CA ALA A 57 19.01 13.13 1.19
C ALA A 57 20.29 12.30 1.02
N ILE A 58 21.42 12.97 1.05
CA ILE A 58 22.75 12.47 0.63
C ILE A 58 23.13 11.14 1.30
N GLY A 59 22.80 10.96 2.60
CA GLY A 59 23.24 9.80 3.36
C GLY A 59 24.76 9.67 3.38
N ASP A 60 25.27 8.50 2.99
CA ASP A 60 26.70 8.22 2.85
C ASP A 60 27.32 8.67 1.51
N GLY A 61 26.49 9.25 0.61
CA GLY A 61 26.91 9.74 -0.70
C GLY A 61 26.92 8.70 -1.82
N GLN A 62 26.44 7.48 -1.59
CA GLN A 62 26.47 6.37 -2.55
C GLN A 62 25.77 6.70 -3.88
N LEU A 63 24.64 7.41 -3.85
CA LEU A 63 23.92 7.80 -5.07
C LEU A 63 24.70 8.81 -5.90
N LEU A 64 25.28 9.82 -5.26
CA LEU A 64 26.14 10.82 -5.91
C LEU A 64 27.41 10.16 -6.48
N ASP A 65 28.03 9.27 -5.72
CA ASP A 65 29.21 8.52 -6.19
C ASP A 65 28.89 7.71 -7.44
N SER A 66 27.80 6.95 -7.43
CA SER A 66 27.35 6.18 -8.60
C SER A 66 27.03 7.09 -9.80
N LEU A 67 26.39 8.25 -9.58
CA LEU A 67 26.07 9.16 -10.68
C LEU A 67 27.33 9.77 -11.29
N LEU A 68 28.28 10.23 -10.47
CA LEU A 68 29.55 10.77 -10.91
C LEU A 68 30.41 9.76 -11.67
N GLU A 69 30.41 8.50 -11.22
CA GLU A 69 31.16 7.40 -11.87
C GLU A 69 30.65 7.11 -13.29
N HIS A 70 29.34 7.26 -13.53
CA HIS A 70 28.71 6.95 -14.82
C HIS A 70 28.54 8.14 -15.75
N LEU A 71 28.85 9.37 -15.30
CA LEU A 71 28.83 10.53 -16.18
C LEU A 71 29.88 10.38 -17.30
N PRO A 72 29.60 10.86 -18.53
CA PRO A 72 30.59 10.93 -19.59
C PRO A 72 31.83 11.67 -19.13
N LYS A 73 33.03 11.21 -19.58
CA LYS A 73 34.32 11.89 -19.28
C LYS A 73 34.27 13.34 -19.74
N ARG A 74 34.50 14.27 -18.81
CA ARG A 74 34.45 15.71 -19.04
C ARG A 74 35.39 16.45 -18.07
N ASP A 75 35.49 17.74 -18.26
CA ASP A 75 36.19 18.61 -17.31
C ASP A 75 35.41 18.59 -15.96
N ILE A 76 36.02 17.99 -14.96
CA ILE A 76 35.45 17.83 -13.61
C ILE A 76 35.09 19.19 -12.98
N LYS A 77 35.82 20.27 -13.34
CA LYS A 77 35.55 21.64 -12.85
C LYS A 77 34.21 22.19 -13.29
N LYS A 78 33.59 21.58 -14.28
CA LYS A 78 32.25 21.95 -14.78
C LYS A 78 31.11 21.17 -14.09
N ILE A 79 31.42 20.34 -13.09
CA ILE A 79 30.46 19.60 -12.32
C ILE A 79 30.29 20.24 -10.94
N HIS A 80 29.08 20.67 -10.65
CA HIS A 80 28.69 21.21 -9.35
C HIS A 80 27.68 20.26 -8.70
N VAL A 81 28.02 19.78 -7.51
CA VAL A 81 27.21 18.83 -6.75
C VAL A 81 26.66 19.52 -5.53
N TYR A 82 25.35 19.48 -5.40
CA TYR A 82 24.58 20.05 -4.30
C TYR A 82 23.82 18.96 -3.56
N GLY A 83 23.48 19.21 -2.31
CA GLY A 83 22.59 18.32 -1.59
C GLY A 83 22.42 18.69 -0.13
N CYS A 84 21.40 18.07 0.47
CA CYS A 84 21.01 18.25 1.86
C CYS A 84 21.16 16.94 2.63
N GLU A 85 21.60 17.03 3.87
CA GLU A 85 21.67 15.92 4.82
C GLU A 85 21.43 16.45 6.24
N THR A 86 20.62 15.75 7.02
CA THR A 86 20.33 16.15 8.42
C THR A 86 21.27 15.52 9.43
N ASN A 87 21.98 14.46 9.04
CA ASN A 87 22.96 13.77 9.88
C ASN A 87 24.36 14.25 9.59
N LYS A 88 24.95 14.96 10.54
CA LYS A 88 26.29 15.54 10.42
C LYS A 88 27.40 14.51 10.11
N ASN A 89 27.31 13.31 10.69
CA ASN A 89 28.33 12.28 10.46
C ASN A 89 28.23 11.71 9.04
N ALA A 90 27.02 11.46 8.54
CA ALA A 90 26.79 11.02 7.18
C ALA A 90 27.27 12.07 6.17
N LEU A 91 26.93 13.35 6.39
CA LEU A 91 27.39 14.46 5.57
C LEU A 91 28.92 14.54 5.50
N ASN A 92 29.60 14.46 6.66
CA ASN A 92 31.06 14.50 6.70
C ASN A 92 31.69 13.33 5.94
N ASN A 93 31.16 12.12 6.11
CA ASN A 93 31.62 10.94 5.39
C ASN A 93 31.45 11.10 3.88
N ALA A 94 30.25 11.51 3.43
CA ALA A 94 29.96 11.76 2.02
C ALA A 94 30.90 12.83 1.43
N THR A 95 31.10 13.94 2.14
CA THR A 95 31.99 15.03 1.71
C THR A 95 33.42 14.53 1.57
N THR A 96 33.95 13.80 2.56
CA THR A 96 35.30 13.23 2.52
C THR A 96 35.47 12.25 1.37
N ASN A 97 34.55 11.32 1.21
CA ASN A 97 34.60 10.29 0.18
C ASN A 97 34.57 10.91 -1.23
N LEU A 98 33.60 11.80 -1.48
CA LEU A 98 33.44 12.45 -2.79
C LEU A 98 34.60 13.37 -3.14
N SER A 99 35.11 14.18 -2.19
CA SER A 99 36.24 15.05 -2.43
C SER A 99 37.55 14.27 -2.69
N THR A 100 37.70 13.12 -2.02
CA THR A 100 38.89 12.26 -2.24
C THR A 100 38.82 11.53 -3.58
N LYS A 101 37.67 11.01 -3.96
CA LYS A 101 37.48 10.23 -5.20
C LYS A 101 37.44 11.13 -6.46
N TYR A 102 36.88 12.34 -6.31
CA TYR A 102 36.68 13.29 -7.42
C TYR A 102 37.33 14.67 -7.12
N PRO A 103 38.65 14.74 -7.04
CA PRO A 103 39.34 16.00 -6.74
C PRO A 103 39.06 17.02 -7.83
N GLY A 104 38.55 18.19 -7.44
CA GLY A 104 38.27 19.31 -8.36
C GLY A 104 36.81 19.51 -8.74
N ILE A 105 35.89 18.64 -8.32
CA ILE A 105 34.45 18.95 -8.42
C ILE A 105 34.07 20.02 -7.39
N SER A 106 33.06 20.83 -7.72
CA SER A 106 32.51 21.80 -6.76
C SER A 106 31.45 21.15 -5.90
N LEU A 107 31.73 20.92 -4.61
CA LEU A 107 30.80 20.34 -3.64
C LEU A 107 30.11 21.43 -2.81
N HIS A 108 28.79 21.45 -2.81
CA HIS A 108 27.92 22.37 -2.07
C HIS A 108 26.96 21.56 -1.20
N LEU A 109 27.48 20.71 -0.32
CA LEU A 109 26.70 19.83 0.55
C LEU A 109 26.39 20.55 1.87
N GLN A 110 25.12 20.53 2.28
CA GLN A 110 24.62 21.32 3.41
C GLN A 110 24.02 20.44 4.51
N LEU A 111 24.32 20.80 5.76
CA LEU A 111 23.67 20.20 6.94
C LEU A 111 22.30 20.85 7.13
N GLU A 112 21.32 20.44 6.32
CA GLU A 112 20.00 21.04 6.25
C GLU A 112 18.91 20.01 5.92
N ASP A 113 17.68 20.29 6.34
CA ASP A 113 16.48 19.56 5.92
C ASP A 113 16.05 20.04 4.52
N PHE A 114 16.00 19.12 3.56
CA PHE A 114 15.64 19.44 2.18
C PHE A 114 14.30 20.16 2.03
N LEU A 115 13.29 19.78 2.82
CA LEU A 115 11.97 20.42 2.72
C LEU A 115 12.04 21.87 3.21
N SER A 116 12.83 22.14 4.24
CA SER A 116 13.11 23.50 4.72
C SER A 116 13.89 24.31 3.67
N TYR A 117 14.90 23.71 3.04
CA TYR A 117 15.63 24.30 1.92
C TYR A 117 14.70 24.71 0.78
N VAL A 118 13.79 23.81 0.35
CA VAL A 118 12.85 24.10 -0.71
C VAL A 118 11.88 25.22 -0.33
N LEU A 119 11.36 25.20 0.87
CA LEU A 119 10.41 26.24 1.33
C LEU A 119 11.10 27.60 1.46
N GLY A 120 12.34 27.65 1.92
CA GLY A 120 13.12 28.89 2.05
C GLY A 120 13.48 29.52 0.72
N HIS A 121 13.84 28.72 -0.29
CA HIS A 121 14.34 29.22 -1.58
C HIS A 121 13.29 29.27 -2.70
N TYR A 122 12.27 28.43 -2.66
CA TYR A 122 11.29 28.26 -3.75
C TYR A 122 9.84 28.49 -3.32
N GLY A 123 9.61 28.81 -2.06
CA GLY A 123 8.28 29.08 -1.49
C GLY A 123 7.39 27.84 -1.33
N SER A 124 6.23 28.06 -0.70
CA SER A 124 5.21 27.03 -0.46
C SER A 124 4.38 26.74 -1.70
N TYR A 125 3.40 25.80 -1.56
CA TYR A 125 2.46 25.46 -2.64
C TYR A 125 1.61 26.66 -3.07
N ASP A 126 1.11 27.43 -2.11
CA ASP A 126 0.17 28.55 -2.34
C ASP A 126 0.86 29.91 -2.46
N GLN A 127 2.10 30.04 -2.05
CA GLN A 127 2.85 31.29 -2.06
C GLN A 127 4.23 31.09 -2.69
N PRO A 128 4.43 31.46 -3.96
CA PRO A 128 5.76 31.55 -4.55
C PRO A 128 6.62 32.53 -3.74
N GLY A 129 7.87 32.16 -3.51
CA GLY A 129 8.80 33.00 -2.72
C GLY A 129 8.85 34.44 -3.23
N LEU A 130 8.58 35.39 -2.34
CA LEU A 130 8.43 36.81 -2.66
C LEU A 130 9.73 37.62 -2.59
N PHE A 131 10.87 36.99 -2.21
CA PHE A 131 12.04 37.74 -1.72
C PHE A 131 13.34 37.60 -2.49
N ASP A 132 13.41 36.88 -3.61
CA ASP A 132 14.65 36.79 -4.37
C ASP A 132 14.57 37.47 -5.74
N GLN A 133 15.41 38.50 -5.93
CA GLN A 133 15.60 39.19 -7.21
C GLN A 133 16.31 38.35 -8.26
N LYS A 134 16.86 37.17 -7.90
CA LYS A 134 17.45 36.21 -8.83
C LYS A 134 16.61 34.93 -8.84
N PRO A 135 16.31 34.37 -10.05
CA PRO A 135 15.65 33.08 -10.12
C PRO A 135 16.49 32.05 -9.35
N PRO A 136 15.87 31.26 -8.46
CA PRO A 136 16.60 30.28 -7.67
C PRO A 136 17.25 29.22 -8.60
N LEU A 137 18.44 28.74 -8.19
CA LEU A 137 19.22 27.78 -8.95
C LEU A 137 18.41 26.49 -9.17
N LYS A 138 18.31 26.06 -10.43
CA LYS A 138 17.69 24.78 -10.78
C LYS A 138 18.74 23.78 -11.24
N PHE A 139 18.41 22.49 -11.09
CA PHE A 139 19.35 21.39 -11.25
C PHE A 139 19.06 20.61 -12.54
N ASP A 140 20.14 20.22 -13.22
CA ASP A 140 20.07 19.43 -14.46
C ASP A 140 19.79 17.96 -14.17
N LEU A 141 20.40 17.43 -13.09
CA LEU A 141 20.23 16.04 -12.67
C LEU A 141 19.86 15.98 -11.18
N ILE A 142 18.87 15.16 -10.86
CA ILE A 142 18.53 14.80 -9.48
C ILE A 142 18.61 13.29 -9.34
N ILE A 143 19.31 12.81 -8.31
CA ILE A 143 19.31 11.42 -7.89
C ILE A 143 18.89 11.36 -6.43
N ALA A 144 17.94 10.50 -6.08
CA ALA A 144 17.34 10.56 -4.75
C ALA A 144 16.84 9.22 -4.23
N ASN A 145 17.06 9.00 -2.94
CA ASN A 145 16.36 7.99 -2.14
C ASN A 145 15.81 8.65 -0.87
N PRO A 146 14.65 9.34 -0.94
CA PRO A 146 14.10 10.09 0.18
C PRO A 146 13.69 9.18 1.34
N PRO A 147 13.68 9.68 2.60
CA PRO A 147 13.38 8.90 3.78
C PRO A 147 11.92 8.39 3.82
N TYR A 148 11.74 7.10 4.17
CA TYR A 148 10.43 6.44 4.26
C TYR A 148 9.83 6.56 5.67
N VAL A 149 9.38 7.76 6.04
CA VAL A 149 8.78 8.04 7.35
C VAL A 149 7.28 8.29 7.21
N ARG A 150 6.48 7.51 7.92
CA ARG A 150 5.02 7.68 7.94
C ARG A 150 4.62 8.85 8.83
N THR A 151 3.53 9.55 8.46
CA THR A 151 2.95 10.65 9.24
C THR A 151 2.68 10.31 10.70
N GLN A 152 2.36 9.07 11.02
CA GLN A 152 2.15 8.61 12.40
C GLN A 152 3.42 8.74 13.29
N ILE A 153 4.60 8.70 12.66
CA ILE A 153 5.90 8.88 13.32
C ILE A 153 6.28 10.36 13.37
N LEU A 154 5.92 11.13 12.33
CA LEU A 154 6.19 12.57 12.23
C LEU A 154 5.40 13.42 13.24
N GLY A 155 4.26 12.91 13.73
CA GLY A 155 3.30 13.67 14.52
C GLY A 155 2.28 14.43 13.65
N ALA A 156 1.08 14.61 14.20
CA ALA A 156 -0.07 15.16 13.45
C ALA A 156 0.17 16.60 12.98
N ASP A 157 0.83 17.43 13.76
CA ASP A 157 1.03 18.86 13.45
C ASP A 157 2.05 19.04 12.31
N LYS A 158 3.20 18.36 12.39
CA LYS A 158 4.20 18.39 11.33
C LYS A 158 3.63 17.84 10.01
N ALA A 159 2.81 16.80 10.07
CA ALA A 159 2.14 16.24 8.93
C ALA A 159 1.14 17.20 8.27
N LYS A 160 0.38 17.96 9.07
CA LYS A 160 -0.55 19.00 8.56
C LYS A 160 0.19 20.15 7.89
N ILE A 161 1.30 20.61 8.49
CA ILE A 161 2.14 21.66 7.91
C ILE A 161 2.67 21.21 6.55
N LEU A 162 3.29 20.02 6.47
CA LEU A 162 3.81 19.48 5.21
C LEU A 162 2.71 19.28 4.16
N ALA A 163 1.54 18.80 4.58
CA ALA A 163 0.42 18.66 3.67
C ALA A 163 0.02 20.01 3.02
N ARG A 164 -0.11 21.06 3.82
CA ARG A 164 -0.43 22.40 3.34
C ARG A 164 0.68 22.95 2.44
N GLU A 165 1.93 22.97 2.91
CA GLU A 165 3.05 23.59 2.21
C GLU A 165 3.38 22.92 0.86
N PHE A 166 3.09 21.62 0.72
CA PHE A 166 3.34 20.84 -0.51
C PHE A 166 2.05 20.45 -1.26
N GLY A 167 0.88 20.98 -0.88
CA GLY A 167 -0.40 20.71 -1.56
C GLY A 167 -0.88 19.27 -1.47
N LEU A 168 -0.54 18.57 -0.39
CA LEU A 168 -0.90 17.18 -0.14
C LEU A 168 -2.11 17.09 0.79
N ASN A 169 -2.91 16.03 0.67
CA ASN A 169 -4.09 15.78 1.47
C ASN A 169 -4.08 14.39 2.12
N GLY A 170 -4.69 14.27 3.31
CA GLY A 170 -4.89 13.01 3.99
C GLY A 170 -3.63 12.48 4.70
N ARG A 171 -3.49 11.15 4.76
CA ARG A 171 -2.30 10.50 5.33
C ARG A 171 -1.19 10.53 4.30
N ILE A 172 -0.11 11.24 4.60
CA ILE A 172 1.04 11.38 3.72
C ILE A 172 2.24 10.61 4.27
N ASP A 173 3.06 10.06 3.41
CA ASP A 173 4.41 9.61 3.74
C ASP A 173 5.38 10.76 3.41
N LEU A 174 6.48 10.90 4.17
CA LEU A 174 7.41 12.03 4.06
C LEU A 174 7.96 12.20 2.62
N TYR A 175 8.27 11.08 1.95
CA TYR A 175 8.82 11.11 0.59
C TYR A 175 7.86 11.74 -0.44
N TYR A 176 6.53 11.87 -0.17
CA TYR A 176 5.61 12.60 -1.05
C TYR A 176 5.97 14.08 -1.15
N ALA A 177 6.29 14.70 -0.01
CA ALA A 177 6.74 16.09 0.01
C ALA A 177 8.10 16.26 -0.69
N PHE A 178 9.01 15.27 -0.54
CA PHE A 178 10.29 15.25 -1.27
C PHE A 178 10.09 15.23 -2.78
N ILE A 179 9.21 14.35 -3.29
CA ILE A 179 8.91 14.29 -4.74
C ILE A 179 8.41 15.66 -5.26
N ILE A 180 7.50 16.30 -4.54
CA ILE A 180 6.99 17.62 -4.93
C ILE A 180 8.07 18.69 -4.80
N GLY A 181 8.86 18.67 -3.74
CA GLY A 181 10.01 19.57 -3.56
C GLY A 181 11.02 19.46 -4.71
N MET A 182 11.40 18.25 -5.09
CA MET A 182 12.32 18.01 -6.21
C MET A 182 11.78 18.57 -7.52
N SER A 183 10.48 18.53 -7.78
CA SER A 183 9.90 19.12 -8.98
C SER A 183 10.06 20.63 -9.07
N LYS A 184 10.18 21.32 -7.92
CA LYS A 184 10.38 22.78 -7.89
C LYS A 184 11.80 23.18 -8.26
N ILE A 185 12.78 22.32 -7.95
CA ILE A 185 14.19 22.59 -8.15
C ILE A 185 14.74 21.99 -9.46
N LEU A 186 14.02 21.07 -10.09
CA LEU A 186 14.44 20.45 -11.35
C LEU A 186 14.29 21.42 -12.53
N GLN A 187 15.28 21.47 -13.42
CA GLN A 187 15.18 22.18 -14.70
C GLN A 187 14.07 21.56 -15.58
N PRO A 188 13.43 22.36 -16.48
CA PRO A 188 12.42 21.83 -17.39
C PRO A 188 12.88 20.64 -18.23
N GLN A 189 14.13 20.60 -18.67
CA GLN A 189 14.73 19.47 -19.39
C GLN A 189 15.57 18.55 -18.48
N GLY A 190 15.70 18.91 -17.20
CA GLY A 190 16.45 18.15 -16.22
C GLY A 190 15.87 16.74 -16.03
N VAL A 191 16.71 15.82 -15.56
CA VAL A 191 16.32 14.42 -15.33
C VAL A 191 16.43 14.08 -13.85
N ALA A 192 15.39 13.47 -13.32
CA ALA A 192 15.34 12.95 -11.96
C ALA A 192 15.17 11.43 -11.96
N GLY A 193 16.05 10.74 -11.21
CA GLY A 193 15.93 9.32 -10.85
C GLY A 193 15.63 9.19 -9.37
N ILE A 194 14.43 8.72 -9.03
CA ILE A 194 13.90 8.76 -7.66
C ILE A 194 13.56 7.36 -7.21
N ILE A 195 14.22 6.88 -6.16
CA ILE A 195 13.91 5.61 -5.51
C ILE A 195 12.81 5.87 -4.48
N VAL A 196 11.71 5.13 -4.54
CA VAL A 196 10.56 5.30 -3.67
C VAL A 196 9.95 3.96 -3.26
N SER A 197 9.07 3.94 -2.28
CA SER A 197 8.24 2.76 -2.04
C SER A 197 7.14 2.67 -3.11
N ASN A 198 6.92 1.48 -3.70
CA ASN A 198 5.87 1.26 -4.72
C ASN A 198 4.44 1.47 -4.19
N ARG A 199 4.27 1.57 -2.87
CA ARG A 199 2.95 1.70 -2.22
C ARG A 199 2.12 2.89 -2.71
N PHE A 200 2.76 4.00 -3.08
CA PHE A 200 2.01 5.16 -3.57
C PHE A 200 1.25 4.85 -4.87
N MET A 201 1.70 3.91 -5.68
CA MET A 201 1.08 3.57 -6.96
C MET A 201 -0.32 3.00 -6.78
N THR A 202 -0.57 2.27 -5.70
CA THR A 202 -1.80 1.48 -5.54
C THR A 202 -2.64 1.87 -4.32
N THR A 203 -2.07 2.55 -3.32
CA THR A 203 -2.81 2.90 -2.10
C THR A 203 -3.66 4.16 -2.26
N LYS A 204 -4.74 4.26 -1.47
CA LYS A 204 -5.59 5.46 -1.39
C LYS A 204 -4.80 6.68 -0.88
N SER A 205 -3.87 6.49 0.05
CA SER A 205 -3.00 7.57 0.53
C SER A 205 -2.05 8.12 -0.55
N GLY A 206 -1.78 7.34 -1.60
CA GLY A 206 -0.95 7.75 -2.74
C GLY A 206 -1.67 8.61 -3.78
N THR A 207 -3.00 8.76 -3.69
CA THR A 207 -3.80 9.48 -4.70
C THR A 207 -3.28 10.91 -4.94
N ALA A 208 -3.03 11.67 -3.87
CA ALA A 208 -2.56 13.05 -3.99
C ALA A 208 -1.20 13.14 -4.68
N VAL A 209 -0.24 12.28 -4.28
CA VAL A 209 1.10 12.31 -4.87
C VAL A 209 1.10 11.80 -6.32
N ARG A 210 0.28 10.79 -6.69
CA ARG A 210 0.13 10.37 -8.09
C ARG A 210 -0.30 11.52 -8.99
N LYS A 211 -1.33 12.27 -8.54
CA LYS A 211 -1.81 13.46 -9.24
C LYS A 211 -0.71 14.52 -9.42
N GLU A 212 0.03 14.81 -8.35
CA GLU A 212 1.09 15.82 -8.39
C GLU A 212 2.29 15.37 -9.24
N ILE A 213 2.63 14.08 -9.24
CA ILE A 213 3.69 13.54 -10.13
C ILE A 213 3.30 13.76 -11.59
N LEU A 214 2.10 13.36 -12.01
CA LEU A 214 1.64 13.53 -13.40
C LEU A 214 1.53 15.00 -13.82
N LYS A 215 1.27 15.91 -12.88
CA LYS A 215 1.19 17.35 -13.14
C LYS A 215 2.57 18.01 -13.29
N ARG A 216 3.56 17.54 -12.52
CA ARG A 216 4.85 18.22 -12.33
C ARG A 216 6.02 17.59 -13.06
N TYR A 217 5.86 16.35 -13.49
CA TYR A 217 6.90 15.59 -14.16
C TYR A 217 6.40 15.00 -15.46
N LYS A 218 7.30 14.90 -16.42
CA LYS A 218 7.19 14.02 -17.57
C LYS A 218 7.82 12.69 -17.20
N LEU A 219 7.00 11.71 -16.79
CA LEU A 219 7.50 10.37 -16.53
C LEU A 219 8.05 9.75 -17.82
N LEU A 220 9.22 9.15 -17.74
CA LEU A 220 9.88 8.42 -18.83
C LEU A 220 9.74 6.91 -18.62
N LYS A 221 10.11 6.45 -17.42
CA LYS A 221 10.06 5.05 -17.04
C LYS A 221 9.70 4.89 -15.58
N VAL A 222 9.05 3.79 -15.26
CA VAL A 222 8.76 3.33 -13.91
C VAL A 222 9.24 1.88 -13.80
N TRP A 223 9.99 1.57 -12.75
CA TRP A 223 10.34 0.21 -12.39
C TRP A 223 9.75 -0.12 -11.03
N ASP A 224 9.01 -1.23 -10.96
CA ASP A 224 8.53 -1.80 -9.70
C ASP A 224 9.35 -3.07 -9.41
N PHE A 225 10.23 -2.96 -8.42
CA PHE A 225 11.12 -4.06 -8.03
C PHE A 225 10.46 -5.09 -7.10
N GLY A 226 9.19 -4.91 -6.79
CA GLY A 226 8.45 -5.89 -6.02
C GLY A 226 9.22 -6.42 -4.81
N ASP A 227 9.19 -7.74 -4.63
CA ASP A 227 9.80 -8.44 -3.50
C ASP A 227 11.23 -8.97 -3.76
N THR A 228 11.97 -8.30 -4.65
CA THR A 228 13.35 -8.67 -5.00
C THR A 228 14.36 -8.59 -3.84
N LYS A 229 13.98 -7.98 -2.71
CA LYS A 229 14.85 -7.78 -1.53
C LYS A 229 16.15 -7.02 -1.85
N LEU A 230 16.08 -6.03 -2.74
CA LEU A 230 17.21 -5.13 -3.01
C LEU A 230 17.62 -4.32 -1.77
N PHE A 231 16.70 -4.08 -0.84
CA PHE A 231 17.00 -3.47 0.46
C PHE A 231 16.91 -4.48 1.60
N ASN A 232 17.69 -4.29 2.64
CA ASN A 232 17.57 -5.05 3.89
C ASN A 232 16.31 -4.67 4.70
N ALA A 233 15.55 -3.66 4.27
CA ALA A 233 14.31 -3.21 4.90
C ALA A 233 13.08 -3.85 4.22
N SER A 234 11.97 -3.93 4.96
CA SER A 234 10.67 -4.42 4.45
C SER A 234 9.98 -3.38 3.56
N VAL A 235 10.71 -2.85 2.57
CA VAL A 235 10.21 -1.89 1.58
C VAL A 235 10.21 -2.57 0.23
N LEU A 236 9.11 -2.46 -0.50
CA LEU A 236 9.01 -2.83 -1.90
C LEU A 236 9.43 -1.60 -2.72
N PRO A 237 10.63 -1.58 -3.30
CA PRO A 237 11.15 -0.39 -3.97
C PRO A 237 10.57 -0.23 -5.37
N ALA A 238 10.41 1.02 -5.76
CA ALA A 238 10.18 1.42 -7.14
C ALA A 238 11.17 2.53 -7.53
N VAL A 239 11.45 2.66 -8.81
CA VAL A 239 12.24 3.77 -9.35
C VAL A 239 11.40 4.54 -10.35
N LEU A 240 11.37 5.85 -10.20
CA LEU A 240 10.78 6.79 -11.15
C LEU A 240 11.91 7.48 -11.89
N LEU A 241 11.89 7.42 -13.22
CA LEU A 241 12.74 8.24 -14.09
C LEU A 241 11.85 9.28 -14.75
N ALA A 242 12.14 10.54 -14.53
CA ALA A 242 11.30 11.63 -14.97
C ALA A 242 12.10 12.84 -15.47
N ARG A 243 11.47 13.65 -16.32
CA ARG A 243 11.97 14.98 -16.70
C ARG A 243 11.14 16.08 -16.04
N GLY A 244 11.71 17.26 -15.92
CA GLY A 244 10.96 18.47 -15.63
C GLY A 244 9.97 18.78 -16.75
N VAL A 245 8.82 19.39 -16.40
CA VAL A 245 7.75 19.71 -17.35
C VAL A 245 8.16 20.86 -18.26
N ASN A 246 7.92 20.68 -19.55
CA ASN A 246 8.26 21.64 -20.62
C ASN A 246 7.10 21.88 -21.60
N GLY A 247 5.89 21.47 -21.25
CA GLY A 247 4.70 21.69 -22.09
C GLY A 247 4.53 20.75 -23.29
N GLU A 248 5.48 19.84 -23.58
CA GLU A 248 5.38 18.91 -24.71
C GLU A 248 4.53 17.67 -24.35
N ALA A 249 3.70 17.23 -25.32
CA ALA A 249 2.98 15.97 -25.25
C ALA A 249 3.93 14.79 -25.05
N THR A 250 3.55 13.83 -24.23
CA THR A 250 4.41 12.74 -23.81
C THR A 250 4.02 11.43 -24.48
N LYS A 251 5.01 10.61 -24.84
CA LYS A 251 4.79 9.18 -25.02
C LYS A 251 4.39 8.58 -23.68
N GLU A 252 3.59 7.52 -23.71
CA GLU A 252 3.22 6.77 -22.51
C GLU A 252 4.49 6.25 -21.83
N PRO A 253 4.62 6.41 -20.49
CA PRO A 253 5.82 5.97 -19.77
C PRO A 253 5.97 4.45 -19.85
N ILE A 254 7.20 3.97 -20.05
CA ILE A 254 7.51 2.54 -19.95
C ILE A 254 7.33 2.11 -18.50
N PHE A 255 6.68 0.97 -18.28
CA PHE A 255 6.58 0.35 -16.95
C PHE A 255 7.16 -1.07 -16.99
N ILE A 256 8.10 -1.35 -16.09
CA ILE A 256 8.71 -2.67 -15.93
C ILE A 256 8.47 -3.11 -14.49
N SER A 257 8.01 -4.33 -14.29
CA SER A 257 7.83 -4.93 -12.97
C SER A 257 8.56 -6.26 -12.85
N ILE A 258 9.06 -6.56 -11.63
CA ILE A 258 9.72 -7.82 -11.32
C ILE A 258 9.23 -8.31 -9.96
N TYR A 259 8.61 -9.50 -9.95
CA TYR A 259 8.05 -10.14 -8.75
C TYR A 259 8.41 -11.61 -8.69
N ALA A 260 8.56 -12.15 -7.47
CA ALA A 260 8.81 -13.58 -7.26
C ALA A 260 7.74 -14.43 -7.96
N SER A 261 8.18 -15.53 -8.57
CA SER A 261 7.34 -16.47 -9.33
C SER A 261 7.71 -17.91 -8.97
N GLU A 262 6.71 -18.79 -9.07
CA GLU A 262 6.89 -20.25 -8.98
C GLU A 262 6.83 -20.93 -10.35
N GLU A 263 6.65 -20.15 -11.42
CA GLU A 263 6.61 -20.66 -12.80
C GLU A 263 7.99 -21.16 -13.23
N THR A 264 8.03 -22.02 -14.25
CA THR A 264 9.28 -22.56 -14.79
C THR A 264 10.11 -21.46 -15.46
N PRO A 265 11.38 -21.29 -15.11
CA PRO A 265 12.23 -20.25 -15.70
C PRO A 265 12.54 -20.51 -17.17
N GLU A 266 12.48 -19.45 -17.98
CA GLU A 266 12.82 -19.47 -19.40
C GLU A 266 14.20 -18.82 -19.67
N ALA A 267 14.70 -18.03 -18.73
CA ALA A 267 15.96 -17.30 -18.84
C ALA A 267 16.74 -17.29 -17.52
N GLN A 268 18.00 -16.85 -17.57
CA GLN A 268 18.85 -16.66 -16.39
C GLN A 268 19.42 -15.26 -16.34
N ALA A 269 19.65 -14.74 -15.14
CA ALA A 269 20.29 -13.45 -14.92
C ALA A 269 21.13 -13.46 -13.63
N ALA A 270 22.18 -12.64 -13.59
CA ALA A 270 23.08 -12.56 -12.45
C ALA A 270 22.38 -12.02 -11.19
N ASN A 271 21.47 -11.04 -11.34
CA ASN A 271 20.83 -10.34 -10.25
C ASN A 271 19.50 -9.71 -10.71
N PRO A 272 18.67 -9.14 -9.81
CA PRO A 272 17.39 -8.56 -10.17
C PRO A 272 17.46 -7.40 -11.18
N ILE A 273 18.55 -6.63 -11.20
CA ILE A 273 18.73 -5.53 -12.16
C ILE A 273 18.99 -6.09 -13.57
N ALA A 274 19.87 -7.08 -13.68
CA ALA A 274 20.15 -7.73 -14.95
C ALA A 274 18.91 -8.45 -15.51
N ALA A 275 18.06 -8.99 -14.63
CA ALA A 275 16.81 -9.65 -15.03
C ALA A 275 15.83 -8.70 -15.73
N LEU A 276 15.85 -7.39 -15.47
CA LEU A 276 14.96 -6.41 -16.10
C LEU A 276 15.10 -6.32 -17.62
N ALA A 277 16.19 -6.82 -18.20
CA ALA A 277 16.41 -6.84 -19.64
C ALA A 277 15.60 -7.94 -20.35
N ALA A 278 15.19 -8.98 -19.63
CA ALA A 278 14.36 -10.07 -20.14
C ALA A 278 12.88 -9.80 -19.87
N GLU A 279 11.99 -10.40 -20.67
CA GLU A 279 10.56 -10.51 -20.37
C GLU A 279 10.23 -11.99 -20.16
N GLY A 280 9.35 -12.31 -19.19
CA GLY A 280 9.02 -13.69 -18.84
C GLY A 280 9.62 -14.12 -17.51
N VAL A 281 9.82 -15.42 -17.31
CA VAL A 281 10.27 -16.02 -16.05
C VAL A 281 11.78 -16.21 -16.05
N VAL A 282 12.45 -15.57 -15.08
CA VAL A 282 13.92 -15.50 -15.02
C VAL A 282 14.40 -16.09 -13.70
N LYS A 283 15.39 -16.99 -13.77
CA LYS A 283 16.09 -17.52 -12.59
C LYS A 283 17.36 -16.72 -12.35
N LEU A 284 17.56 -16.28 -11.13
CA LEU A 284 18.79 -15.60 -10.72
C LEU A 284 19.88 -16.61 -10.32
N GLU A 285 21.14 -16.15 -10.31
CA GLU A 285 22.28 -16.98 -9.86
C GLU A 285 22.15 -17.46 -8.41
N ASP A 286 21.45 -16.70 -7.54
CA ASP A 286 21.16 -17.09 -6.16
C ASP A 286 19.99 -18.10 -6.02
N GLY A 287 19.46 -18.57 -7.13
CA GLY A 287 18.41 -19.58 -7.21
C GLY A 287 16.98 -19.04 -7.14
N ARG A 288 16.77 -17.78 -6.82
CA ARG A 288 15.43 -17.16 -6.81
C ARG A 288 14.87 -17.04 -8.22
N VAL A 289 13.55 -17.19 -8.34
CA VAL A 289 12.84 -17.08 -9.62
C VAL A 289 11.90 -15.89 -9.60
N PHE A 290 11.92 -15.10 -10.65
CA PHE A 290 11.10 -13.92 -10.81
C PHE A 290 10.42 -13.88 -12.16
N LYS A 291 9.24 -13.28 -12.22
CA LYS A 291 8.56 -12.91 -13.45
C LYS A 291 8.78 -11.44 -13.72
N VAL A 292 9.35 -11.14 -14.87
CA VAL A 292 9.57 -9.78 -15.38
C VAL A 292 8.51 -9.49 -16.44
N GLN A 293 7.86 -8.32 -16.31
CA GLN A 293 6.86 -7.86 -17.26
C GLN A 293 7.22 -6.48 -17.78
N HIS A 294 7.14 -6.30 -19.08
CA HIS A 294 7.29 -5.02 -19.76
C HIS A 294 5.94 -4.52 -20.27
N GLY A 295 5.70 -3.23 -20.15
CA GLY A 295 4.47 -2.61 -20.61
C GLY A 295 4.56 -1.09 -20.51
N ILE A 296 3.41 -0.46 -20.52
CA ILE A 296 3.27 0.99 -20.33
C ILE A 296 2.57 1.28 -19.00
N LEU A 297 2.80 2.48 -18.46
CA LEU A 297 2.11 2.95 -17.28
C LEU A 297 0.68 3.34 -17.64
N ASP A 298 -0.29 2.58 -17.13
CA ASP A 298 -1.68 3.02 -17.07
C ASP A 298 -1.93 3.71 -15.73
N SER A 299 -2.15 5.01 -15.78
CA SER A 299 -2.51 5.83 -14.61
C SER A 299 -4.03 5.90 -14.37
N GLY A 300 -4.84 5.26 -15.24
CA GLY A 300 -6.29 5.25 -15.21
C GLY A 300 -6.95 6.57 -15.60
N GLU A 301 -8.26 6.52 -15.79
CA GLU A 301 -9.06 7.67 -16.26
C GLU A 301 -9.35 8.70 -15.15
N SER A 302 -9.27 8.30 -13.89
CA SER A 302 -9.58 9.17 -12.74
C SER A 302 -8.36 9.37 -11.83
N HIS A 303 -8.36 10.49 -11.10
CA HIS A 303 -7.31 10.80 -10.12
C HIS A 303 -7.18 9.76 -9.01
N ASP A 304 -8.25 9.01 -8.71
CA ASP A 304 -8.26 7.94 -7.70
C ASP A 304 -7.77 6.60 -8.24
N SER A 305 -7.55 6.51 -9.55
CA SER A 305 -7.07 5.28 -10.19
C SER A 305 -5.71 4.88 -9.65
N VAL A 306 -5.50 3.57 -9.51
CA VAL A 306 -4.19 3.02 -9.20
C VAL A 306 -3.32 3.02 -10.46
N TRP A 307 -2.01 3.13 -10.27
CA TRP A 307 -1.07 2.93 -11.36
C TRP A 307 -0.82 1.44 -11.56
N ARG A 308 -0.90 0.98 -12.79
CA ARG A 308 -0.66 -0.41 -13.15
C ARG A 308 0.19 -0.52 -14.41
N ILE A 309 0.81 -1.67 -14.58
CA ILE A 309 1.41 -2.03 -15.86
C ILE A 309 0.29 -2.43 -16.84
N ALA A 310 0.29 -1.84 -18.02
CA ALA A 310 -0.63 -2.20 -19.10
C ALA A 310 0.15 -2.84 -20.23
N THR A 311 -0.32 -4.01 -20.67
CA THR A 311 0.05 -4.67 -21.90
C THR A 311 -1.19 -4.79 -22.78
N GLN A 312 -1.03 -4.96 -24.08
CA GLN A 312 -2.18 -5.17 -24.98
C GLN A 312 -3.03 -6.35 -24.51
N SER A 313 -2.39 -7.48 -24.20
CA SER A 313 -3.07 -8.69 -23.72
C SER A 313 -3.89 -8.46 -22.44
N ASN A 314 -3.30 -7.78 -21.43
CA ASN A 314 -4.00 -7.49 -20.19
C ASN A 314 -5.19 -6.55 -20.40
N ASN A 315 -5.05 -5.56 -21.29
CA ASN A 315 -6.12 -4.63 -21.61
C ASN A 315 -7.26 -5.30 -22.35
N ASP A 316 -6.96 -6.14 -23.33
CA ASP A 316 -7.98 -6.90 -24.09
C ASP A 316 -8.75 -7.85 -23.16
N TRP A 317 -8.03 -8.50 -22.24
CA TRP A 317 -8.64 -9.35 -21.22
C TRP A 317 -9.57 -8.54 -20.29
N LEU A 318 -9.12 -7.41 -19.76
CA LEU A 318 -9.93 -6.54 -18.90
C LEU A 318 -11.14 -5.95 -19.64
N ASN A 319 -11.00 -5.60 -20.90
CA ASN A 319 -12.10 -5.13 -21.75
C ASN A 319 -13.15 -6.22 -21.94
N THR A 320 -12.72 -7.46 -22.15
CA THR A 320 -13.63 -8.61 -22.23
C THR A 320 -14.39 -8.80 -20.92
N VAL A 321 -13.70 -8.74 -19.78
CA VAL A 321 -14.35 -8.79 -18.45
C VAL A 321 -15.36 -7.67 -18.29
N LYS A 322 -14.97 -6.43 -18.62
CA LYS A 322 -15.84 -5.24 -18.52
C LYS A 322 -17.13 -5.41 -19.35
N ALA A 323 -17.01 -5.96 -20.56
CA ALA A 323 -18.16 -6.19 -21.44
C ALA A 323 -19.17 -7.23 -20.88
N HIS A 324 -18.71 -8.18 -20.06
CA HIS A 324 -19.55 -9.21 -19.45
C HIS A 324 -19.86 -8.93 -17.96
N THR A 325 -19.46 -7.79 -17.44
CA THR A 325 -19.76 -7.37 -16.08
C THR A 325 -21.14 -6.73 -16.00
N TRP A 326 -22.05 -7.34 -15.27
CA TRP A 326 -23.36 -6.77 -14.95
C TRP A 326 -23.24 -5.68 -13.89
N ASN A 327 -22.45 -5.95 -12.84
CA ASN A 327 -22.29 -5.04 -11.70
C ASN A 327 -20.98 -5.32 -10.95
N ILE A 328 -20.69 -4.54 -9.91
CA ILE A 328 -19.51 -4.75 -9.05
C ILE A 328 -19.92 -4.94 -7.59
N PHE A 329 -19.03 -5.48 -6.76
CA PHE A 329 -19.31 -5.78 -5.35
C PHE A 329 -19.81 -4.57 -4.55
N ARG A 330 -19.36 -3.36 -4.87
CA ARG A 330 -19.85 -2.13 -4.24
C ARG A 330 -21.37 -1.97 -4.33
N GLN A 331 -22.00 -2.48 -5.38
CA GLN A 331 -23.44 -2.36 -5.62
C GLN A 331 -24.26 -3.49 -4.98
N ILE A 332 -23.62 -4.53 -4.44
CA ILE A 332 -24.29 -5.47 -3.53
C ILE A 332 -24.56 -4.78 -2.19
N GLY A 333 -23.56 -4.05 -1.70
CA GLY A 333 -23.62 -3.36 -0.43
C GLY A 333 -22.25 -2.84 0.02
N LYS A 334 -22.24 -2.13 1.15
CA LYS A 334 -21.03 -1.51 1.69
C LYS A 334 -20.12 -2.56 2.33
N ILE A 335 -18.89 -2.63 1.84
CA ILE A 335 -17.81 -3.40 2.49
C ILE A 335 -17.32 -2.66 3.73
N ARG A 336 -17.28 -3.35 4.86
CA ARG A 336 -16.86 -2.82 6.17
C ARG A 336 -15.70 -3.63 6.72
N VAL A 337 -14.75 -2.97 7.39
CA VAL A 337 -13.78 -3.66 8.25
C VAL A 337 -14.52 -4.22 9.48
N GLY A 338 -14.01 -5.27 10.10
CA GLY A 338 -14.56 -5.76 11.36
C GLY A 338 -14.37 -4.77 12.53
N VAL A 339 -14.78 -5.16 13.72
CA VAL A 339 -14.66 -4.32 14.92
C VAL A 339 -13.21 -4.01 15.26
N LYS A 340 -12.95 -2.79 15.72
CA LYS A 340 -11.63 -2.39 16.25
C LYS A 340 -11.80 -1.93 17.68
N THR A 341 -11.36 -2.77 18.61
CA THR A 341 -11.50 -2.48 20.04
C THR A 341 -10.47 -1.48 20.54
N THR A 342 -9.28 -1.48 19.94
CA THR A 342 -8.08 -0.76 20.41
C THR A 342 -7.63 -1.14 21.83
N ALA A 343 -8.24 -2.19 22.38
CA ALA A 343 -7.90 -2.82 23.62
C ALA A 343 -8.23 -4.34 23.58
N ASP A 344 -7.74 -5.02 22.51
CA ASP A 344 -8.10 -6.41 22.22
C ASP A 344 -7.93 -7.35 23.41
N LYS A 345 -6.84 -7.20 24.20
CA LYS A 345 -6.58 -8.01 25.40
C LYS A 345 -7.65 -7.87 26.49
N VAL A 346 -8.48 -6.80 26.46
CA VAL A 346 -9.60 -6.60 27.37
C VAL A 346 -10.89 -7.18 26.79
N PHE A 347 -11.17 -6.87 25.52
CA PHE A 347 -12.45 -7.20 24.92
C PHE A 347 -12.54 -8.59 24.29
N ILE A 348 -11.40 -9.18 23.88
CA ILE A 348 -11.36 -10.40 23.05
C ILE A 348 -10.58 -11.50 23.76
N ARG A 349 -11.24 -12.65 24.00
CA ARG A 349 -10.63 -13.80 24.68
C ARG A 349 -11.29 -15.11 24.24
N SER A 350 -10.56 -16.22 24.43
CA SER A 350 -11.11 -17.59 24.37
C SER A 350 -11.24 -18.23 25.76
N ASP A 351 -10.63 -17.60 26.79
CA ASP A 351 -10.49 -18.11 28.15
C ASP A 351 -11.34 -17.33 29.17
N TRP A 352 -12.51 -16.85 28.78
CA TRP A 352 -13.39 -16.03 29.62
C TRP A 352 -13.69 -16.69 30.96
N GLN A 353 -13.98 -18.01 30.97
CA GLN A 353 -14.28 -18.75 32.18
C GLN A 353 -13.11 -18.77 33.16
N ASN A 354 -11.87 -18.85 32.68
CA ASN A 354 -10.68 -18.81 33.53
C ASN A 354 -10.48 -17.45 34.19
N VAL A 355 -10.87 -16.37 33.51
CA VAL A 355 -10.68 -15.00 34.01
C VAL A 355 -11.83 -14.54 34.90
N THR A 356 -13.07 -14.94 34.61
CA THR A 356 -14.27 -14.46 35.31
C THR A 356 -14.92 -15.52 36.22
N GLY A 357 -14.42 -16.76 36.16
CA GLY A 357 -14.98 -17.88 36.91
C GLY A 357 -16.43 -18.16 36.51
N SER A 358 -17.30 -18.45 37.50
CA SER A 358 -18.72 -18.70 37.27
C SER A 358 -19.53 -17.45 36.91
N LYS A 359 -18.95 -16.26 37.00
CA LYS A 359 -19.60 -14.96 36.69
C LYS A 359 -19.27 -14.49 35.27
N MET A 360 -19.70 -15.27 34.29
CA MET A 360 -19.49 -14.91 32.88
C MET A 360 -20.12 -13.55 32.55
N PRO A 361 -19.42 -12.68 31.77
CA PRO A 361 -20.01 -11.44 31.28
C PRO A 361 -21.24 -11.70 30.39
N GLU A 362 -22.29 -10.94 30.60
CA GLU A 362 -23.58 -11.09 29.87
C GLU A 362 -23.49 -10.63 28.41
N LEU A 363 -22.55 -9.74 28.12
CA LEU A 363 -22.39 -9.10 26.80
C LEU A 363 -21.40 -9.84 25.89
N LEU A 364 -21.10 -11.11 26.17
CA LEU A 364 -20.26 -11.93 25.30
C LEU A 364 -20.97 -12.30 24.01
N ARG A 365 -20.28 -12.14 22.88
CA ARG A 365 -20.72 -12.59 21.56
C ARG A 365 -19.64 -13.44 20.89
N PRO A 366 -20.00 -14.43 20.07
CA PRO A 366 -19.05 -15.15 19.23
C PRO A 366 -18.27 -14.19 18.33
N LEU A 367 -16.97 -14.46 18.10
CA LEU A 367 -16.10 -13.62 17.28
C LEU A 367 -15.43 -14.43 16.18
N ILE A 368 -15.56 -13.93 14.95
CA ILE A 368 -14.84 -14.41 13.78
C ILE A 368 -13.52 -13.64 13.65
N THR A 369 -12.41 -14.38 13.48
CA THR A 369 -11.08 -13.85 13.17
C THR A 369 -10.53 -14.49 11.90
N HIS A 370 -9.41 -13.97 11.40
CA HIS A 370 -8.73 -14.54 10.22
C HIS A 370 -8.28 -16.01 10.40
N HIS A 371 -8.21 -16.52 11.62
CA HIS A 371 -7.79 -17.90 11.90
C HIS A 371 -8.77 -18.96 11.41
N VAL A 372 -10.04 -18.60 11.22
CA VAL A 372 -11.06 -19.52 10.67
C VAL A 372 -11.24 -19.38 9.16
N ALA A 373 -10.38 -18.58 8.50
CA ALA A 373 -10.50 -18.30 7.09
C ALA A 373 -10.34 -19.58 6.25
N ARG A 374 -11.42 -19.95 5.56
CA ARG A 374 -11.50 -21.03 4.57
C ARG A 374 -12.49 -20.61 3.49
N GLN A 375 -12.23 -20.95 2.26
CA GLN A 375 -13.13 -20.63 1.14
C GLN A 375 -14.52 -21.21 1.37
N PHE A 376 -15.57 -20.46 1.05
CA PHE A 376 -17.00 -20.77 1.14
C PHE A 376 -17.59 -20.86 2.56
N LYS A 377 -16.90 -21.47 3.52
CA LYS A 377 -17.39 -21.63 4.90
C LYS A 377 -16.22 -21.55 5.88
N ALA A 378 -16.38 -20.83 6.98
CA ALA A 378 -15.39 -20.76 8.03
C ALA A 378 -14.96 -22.17 8.51
N ALA A 379 -13.67 -22.36 8.73
CA ALA A 379 -13.14 -23.57 9.34
C ALA A 379 -13.54 -23.62 10.83
N LYS A 380 -13.62 -24.82 11.39
CA LYS A 380 -13.82 -24.98 12.83
C LYS A 380 -12.63 -24.37 13.59
N PRO A 381 -12.84 -23.44 14.53
CA PRO A 381 -11.75 -22.84 15.27
C PRO A 381 -11.09 -23.82 16.24
N LYS A 382 -9.79 -23.66 16.47
CA LYS A 382 -9.05 -24.42 17.51
C LYS A 382 -9.50 -24.01 18.92
N ALA A 383 -9.85 -22.73 19.11
CA ALA A 383 -10.44 -22.18 20.32
C ALA A 383 -11.51 -21.17 19.92
N GLU A 384 -12.67 -21.25 20.57
CA GLU A 384 -13.77 -20.34 20.30
C GLU A 384 -13.46 -18.96 20.88
N MET A 385 -13.32 -17.99 20.00
CA MET A 385 -13.09 -16.60 20.39
C MET A 385 -14.43 -15.92 20.67
N GLN A 386 -14.47 -15.15 21.74
CA GLN A 386 -15.61 -14.32 22.10
C GLN A 386 -15.16 -12.88 22.35
N ILE A 387 -16.05 -11.95 22.05
CA ILE A 387 -15.87 -10.52 22.32
C ILE A 387 -16.89 -10.04 23.33
N LEU A 388 -16.45 -9.29 24.34
CA LEU A 388 -17.33 -8.49 25.18
C LEU A 388 -17.76 -7.27 24.37
N TYR A 389 -19.05 -7.23 23.97
CA TYR A 389 -19.56 -6.31 22.97
C TYR A 389 -20.64 -5.38 23.56
N PRO A 390 -20.25 -4.22 24.16
CA PRO A 390 -21.15 -3.33 24.90
C PRO A 390 -21.91 -2.35 24.00
N HIS A 391 -22.46 -2.84 22.89
CA HIS A 391 -23.21 -2.03 21.92
C HIS A 391 -24.50 -2.70 21.50
N GLU A 392 -25.53 -1.88 21.27
CA GLU A 392 -26.88 -2.32 20.89
C GLU A 392 -27.50 -1.36 19.86
N VAL A 393 -28.64 -1.78 19.29
CA VAL A 393 -29.51 -0.90 18.51
C VAL A 393 -30.85 -0.79 19.27
N VAL A 394 -31.23 0.45 19.58
CA VAL A 394 -32.54 0.72 20.21
C VAL A 394 -33.26 1.76 19.35
N ASN A 395 -34.48 1.44 18.92
CA ASN A 395 -35.29 2.27 18.03
C ASN A 395 -34.50 2.74 16.76
N GLY A 396 -33.69 1.84 16.16
CA GLY A 396 -32.89 2.13 14.99
C GLY A 396 -31.60 2.95 15.27
N VAL A 397 -31.37 3.36 16.51
CA VAL A 397 -30.18 4.14 16.89
C VAL A 397 -29.15 3.23 17.52
N ARG A 398 -27.91 3.32 17.01
CA ARG A 398 -26.74 2.59 17.55
C ARG A 398 -26.21 3.33 18.76
N ARG A 399 -26.04 2.60 19.86
CA ARG A 399 -25.52 3.17 21.09
C ARG A 399 -24.73 2.15 21.90
N SER A 400 -23.99 2.60 22.88
CA SER A 400 -23.46 1.74 23.95
C SER A 400 -24.57 1.36 24.91
N VAL A 401 -24.51 0.14 25.45
CA VAL A 401 -25.44 -0.31 26.49
C VAL A 401 -25.26 0.51 27.78
N ASP A 402 -26.28 0.51 28.62
CA ASP A 402 -26.10 0.94 30.00
C ASP A 402 -25.44 -0.21 30.79
N ILE A 403 -24.15 -0.05 31.12
CA ILE A 403 -23.35 -1.12 31.73
C ILE A 403 -23.84 -1.48 33.15
N SER A 404 -24.63 -0.62 33.81
CA SER A 404 -25.20 -0.88 35.11
C SER A 404 -26.22 -2.02 35.09
N LEU A 405 -26.82 -2.28 33.94
CA LEU A 405 -27.80 -3.38 33.71
C LEU A 405 -27.09 -4.74 33.52
N TYR A 406 -25.76 -4.77 33.41
CA TYR A 406 -24.97 -5.97 33.13
C TYR A 406 -23.87 -6.15 34.19
N PRO A 407 -24.21 -6.64 35.40
CA PRO A 407 -23.32 -6.58 36.57
C PRO A 407 -22.00 -7.33 36.39
N ASN A 408 -21.98 -8.49 35.72
CA ASN A 408 -20.75 -9.25 35.51
C ASN A 408 -19.85 -8.54 34.45
N SER A 409 -20.44 -8.11 33.34
CA SER A 409 -19.76 -7.34 32.30
C SER A 409 -19.24 -6.02 32.85
N GLY A 410 -20.04 -5.32 33.66
CA GLY A 410 -19.66 -4.09 34.33
C GLY A 410 -18.48 -4.32 35.27
N LYS A 411 -18.57 -5.31 36.17
CA LYS A 411 -17.48 -5.63 37.09
C LYS A 411 -16.16 -5.92 36.36
N TYR A 412 -16.21 -6.70 35.29
CA TYR A 412 -15.04 -7.01 34.49
C TYR A 412 -14.46 -5.74 33.83
N LEU A 413 -15.29 -4.92 33.18
CA LEU A 413 -14.81 -3.69 32.54
C LEU A 413 -14.24 -2.70 33.56
N PHE A 414 -14.87 -2.56 34.76
CA PHE A 414 -14.34 -1.71 35.83
C PHE A 414 -12.96 -2.15 36.31
N SER A 415 -12.69 -3.46 36.36
CA SER A 415 -11.33 -3.95 36.71
C SER A 415 -10.25 -3.56 35.70
N HIS A 416 -10.65 -3.15 34.49
CA HIS A 416 -9.76 -2.67 33.42
C HIS A 416 -9.91 -1.17 33.12
N ARG A 417 -10.58 -0.42 34.02
CA ARG A 417 -10.99 0.97 33.79
C ARG A 417 -9.82 1.88 33.47
N GLU A 418 -8.74 1.85 34.26
CA GLU A 418 -7.55 2.65 34.03
C GLU A 418 -6.99 2.48 32.60
N LYS A 419 -6.88 1.23 32.14
CA LYS A 419 -6.40 0.91 30.80
C LYS A 419 -7.36 1.40 29.70
N LEU A 420 -8.65 1.34 29.95
CA LEU A 420 -9.66 1.76 28.97
C LEU A 420 -9.80 3.28 28.91
N GLU A 421 -9.71 3.98 30.03
CA GLU A 421 -9.69 5.45 30.12
C GLU A 421 -8.39 6.03 29.50
N GLY A 422 -7.27 5.33 29.57
CA GLY A 422 -6.03 5.71 28.87
C GLY A 422 -6.14 5.77 27.33
N ARG A 423 -7.27 5.38 26.75
CA ARG A 423 -7.61 5.62 25.33
C ARG A 423 -8.23 7.02 25.17
N GLU A 424 -7.41 8.07 25.43
CA GLU A 424 -7.83 9.49 25.44
C GLU A 424 -8.71 9.87 24.24
N TYR A 425 -8.35 9.43 23.04
CA TYR A 425 -9.12 9.72 21.82
C TYR A 425 -10.55 9.13 21.82
N VAL A 426 -10.85 8.10 22.64
CA VAL A 426 -12.22 7.58 22.81
C VAL A 426 -13.04 8.59 23.63
N ILE A 427 -12.45 9.12 24.69
CA ILE A 427 -13.08 10.10 25.59
C ILE A 427 -13.25 11.44 24.87
N GLU A 428 -12.22 11.91 24.18
CA GLU A 428 -12.24 13.15 23.37
C GLU A 428 -13.31 13.12 22.26
N ALA A 429 -13.62 11.92 21.72
CA ALA A 429 -14.70 11.71 20.79
C ALA A 429 -16.10 11.68 21.44
N GLY A 430 -16.23 12.00 22.75
CA GLY A 430 -17.50 12.04 23.50
C GLY A 430 -18.07 10.65 23.79
N ARG A 431 -17.26 9.58 23.76
CA ARG A 431 -17.70 8.20 24.00
C ARG A 431 -17.45 7.80 25.45
N LYS A 432 -18.21 6.81 25.91
CA LYS A 432 -17.99 6.21 27.22
C LYS A 432 -16.68 5.40 27.24
N TRP A 433 -15.95 5.38 28.34
CA TRP A 433 -14.64 4.75 28.49
C TRP A 433 -14.62 3.25 28.14
N TYR A 434 -15.76 2.55 28.24
CA TYR A 434 -15.91 1.12 27.94
C TYR A 434 -16.36 0.83 26.49
N GLU A 435 -16.52 1.85 25.65
CA GLU A 435 -16.93 1.63 24.27
C GLU A 435 -15.81 1.04 23.41
N ILE A 436 -16.20 0.24 22.44
CA ILE A 436 -15.33 -0.21 21.34
C ILE A 436 -15.15 0.96 20.37
N TRP A 437 -13.91 1.22 19.93
CA TRP A 437 -13.61 2.34 19.04
C TRP A 437 -14.35 2.28 17.70
N VAL A 438 -14.35 1.11 17.05
CA VAL A 438 -15.15 0.86 15.83
C VAL A 438 -16.07 -0.33 16.09
N PRO A 439 -17.25 -0.12 16.65
CA PRO A 439 -18.17 -1.21 17.00
C PRO A 439 -18.92 -1.77 15.79
N GLN A 440 -18.95 -1.06 14.67
CA GLN A 440 -19.77 -1.34 13.48
C GLN A 440 -21.29 -1.24 13.78
N ASP A 441 -22.12 -1.99 13.07
CA ASP A 441 -23.55 -2.02 13.25
C ASP A 441 -23.98 -3.24 14.08
N PRO A 442 -24.42 -3.06 15.33
CA PRO A 442 -24.84 -4.18 16.17
C PRO A 442 -26.01 -4.98 15.58
N GLY A 443 -26.88 -4.33 14.81
CA GLY A 443 -28.05 -4.99 14.18
C GLY A 443 -27.72 -5.78 12.93
N ALA A 444 -26.54 -5.59 12.35
CA ALA A 444 -26.15 -6.26 11.10
C ALA A 444 -25.50 -7.65 11.31
N TRP A 445 -25.17 -8.01 12.55
CA TRP A 445 -24.43 -9.24 12.80
C TRP A 445 -25.22 -10.51 12.47
N GLU A 446 -26.52 -10.52 12.69
CA GLU A 446 -27.41 -11.67 12.44
C GLU A 446 -27.71 -11.89 10.95
N THR A 447 -27.35 -10.93 10.09
CA THR A 447 -27.56 -11.03 8.64
C THR A 447 -26.50 -11.94 8.01
N THR A 448 -26.91 -12.76 7.03
CA THR A 448 -25.96 -13.53 6.21
C THR A 448 -24.95 -12.59 5.56
N LYS A 449 -23.67 -12.83 5.78
CA LYS A 449 -22.59 -11.96 5.33
C LYS A 449 -21.49 -12.73 4.62
N LEU A 450 -20.87 -12.07 3.65
CA LEU A 450 -19.61 -12.50 3.04
C LEU A 450 -18.47 -11.93 3.86
N VAL A 451 -17.59 -12.78 4.37
CA VAL A 451 -16.44 -12.39 5.18
C VAL A 451 -15.16 -12.77 4.46
N PHE A 452 -14.13 -11.95 4.60
CA PHE A 452 -12.80 -12.22 4.01
C PHE A 452 -11.68 -11.57 4.83
N ARG A 453 -10.48 -12.16 4.76
CA ARG A 453 -9.30 -11.66 5.48
C ARG A 453 -8.55 -10.60 4.67
N ASP A 454 -7.86 -9.67 5.35
CA ASP A 454 -7.09 -8.57 4.73
C ASP A 454 -5.98 -9.10 3.80
N ILE A 455 -5.14 -10.01 4.30
CA ILE A 455 -3.96 -10.48 3.57
C ILE A 455 -4.03 -11.99 3.38
N SER A 456 -3.91 -12.43 2.12
CA SER A 456 -3.78 -13.84 1.77
C SER A 456 -3.06 -14.02 0.44
N GLU A 457 -2.47 -15.19 0.27
CA GLU A 457 -1.86 -15.61 -0.99
C GLU A 457 -2.96 -15.83 -2.05
N LYS A 458 -3.95 -16.64 -1.70
CA LYS A 458 -5.15 -16.86 -2.53
C LYS A 458 -6.36 -16.17 -1.94
N PRO A 459 -7.32 -15.69 -2.74
CA PRO A 459 -8.58 -15.16 -2.24
C PRO A 459 -9.26 -16.17 -1.32
N THR A 460 -9.66 -15.72 -0.15
CA THR A 460 -10.30 -16.57 0.86
C THR A 460 -11.51 -15.85 1.41
N PHE A 461 -12.65 -16.15 0.80
CA PHE A 461 -13.95 -15.57 1.10
C PHE A 461 -14.89 -16.66 1.60
N TRP A 462 -15.63 -16.38 2.66
CA TRP A 462 -16.59 -17.32 3.23
C TRP A 462 -17.88 -16.66 3.62
N ILE A 463 -18.94 -17.46 3.65
CA ILE A 463 -20.27 -17.03 4.08
C ILE A 463 -20.42 -17.34 5.57
N ASP A 464 -20.81 -16.34 6.32
CA ASP A 464 -21.18 -16.49 7.72
C ASP A 464 -22.69 -16.29 7.92
N LYS A 465 -23.29 -17.22 8.68
CA LYS A 465 -24.70 -17.23 9.10
C LYS A 465 -24.84 -17.39 10.62
N SER A 466 -23.71 -17.32 11.35
CA SER A 466 -23.70 -17.61 12.79
C SER A 466 -24.16 -16.45 13.67
N GLY A 467 -24.31 -15.26 13.11
CA GLY A 467 -24.54 -14.05 13.89
C GLY A 467 -23.29 -13.51 14.61
N ALA A 468 -22.13 -14.11 14.37
CA ALA A 468 -20.89 -13.70 15.03
C ALA A 468 -20.44 -12.31 14.60
N VAL A 469 -19.80 -11.61 15.54
CA VAL A 469 -19.11 -10.36 15.31
C VAL A 469 -17.84 -10.64 14.50
N VAL A 470 -17.50 -9.78 13.54
CA VAL A 470 -16.28 -9.91 12.71
C VAL A 470 -15.17 -9.05 13.28
N ASN A 471 -14.00 -9.62 13.52
CA ASN A 471 -12.82 -8.91 14.03
C ASN A 471 -12.18 -8.00 12.97
N GLY A 472 -11.46 -6.97 13.41
CA GLY A 472 -10.81 -5.95 12.57
C GLY A 472 -9.67 -6.42 11.65
N ASP A 473 -9.28 -7.68 11.74
CA ASP A 473 -8.37 -8.38 10.81
C ASP A 473 -9.10 -8.99 9.60
N CYS A 474 -10.42 -8.87 9.56
CA CYS A 474 -11.29 -9.27 8.47
C CYS A 474 -12.17 -8.11 7.99
N TYR A 475 -12.70 -8.27 6.78
CA TYR A 475 -13.71 -7.42 6.18
C TYR A 475 -15.00 -8.22 5.97
N TRP A 476 -16.11 -7.53 5.83
CA TRP A 476 -17.40 -8.16 5.61
C TRP A 476 -18.34 -7.31 4.76
N LEU A 477 -19.28 -7.98 4.09
CA LEU A 477 -20.26 -7.43 3.17
C LEU A 477 -21.60 -8.12 3.41
N ILE A 478 -22.69 -7.35 3.48
CA ILE A 478 -24.08 -7.84 3.43
C ILE A 478 -24.77 -7.25 2.20
N SER A 479 -25.80 -7.94 1.71
CA SER A 479 -26.67 -7.39 0.68
C SER A 479 -27.61 -6.34 1.28
N GLU A 480 -27.63 -5.14 0.70
CA GLU A 480 -28.47 -4.03 1.18
C GLU A 480 -29.95 -4.25 0.85
N ASP A 481 -30.25 -4.98 -0.22
CA ASP A 481 -31.62 -5.34 -0.65
C ASP A 481 -32.09 -6.72 -0.14
N GLY A 482 -31.33 -7.33 0.78
CA GLY A 482 -31.67 -8.64 1.38
C GLY A 482 -31.53 -9.83 0.43
N LYS A 483 -31.04 -9.64 -0.79
CA LYS A 483 -30.83 -10.70 -1.79
C LYS A 483 -29.63 -11.57 -1.43
N THR A 484 -29.87 -12.62 -0.67
CA THR A 484 -28.79 -13.54 -0.24
C THR A 484 -28.11 -14.26 -1.40
N ASP A 485 -28.76 -14.45 -2.53
CA ASP A 485 -28.18 -15.10 -3.71
C ASP A 485 -27.02 -14.30 -4.31
N LEU A 486 -27.03 -12.96 -4.20
CA LEU A 486 -25.88 -12.13 -4.57
C LEU A 486 -24.66 -12.40 -3.69
N ILE A 487 -24.86 -12.69 -2.40
CA ILE A 487 -23.78 -13.05 -1.47
C ILE A 487 -23.16 -14.40 -1.85
N TRP A 488 -23.99 -15.38 -2.29
CA TRP A 488 -23.50 -16.68 -2.78
C TRP A 488 -22.71 -16.54 -4.07
N LEU A 489 -23.22 -15.75 -5.03
CA LEU A 489 -22.54 -15.46 -6.28
C LEU A 489 -21.20 -14.77 -6.02
N ALA A 490 -21.20 -13.72 -5.18
CA ALA A 490 -20.00 -12.99 -4.80
C ALA A 490 -18.95 -13.90 -4.14
N ALA A 491 -19.36 -14.80 -3.23
CA ALA A 491 -18.46 -15.77 -2.61
C ALA A 491 -17.81 -16.70 -3.63
N ALA A 492 -18.58 -17.18 -4.61
CA ALA A 492 -18.09 -18.08 -5.65
C ALA A 492 -17.10 -17.38 -6.59
N ILE A 493 -17.45 -16.21 -7.11
CA ILE A 493 -16.59 -15.41 -7.98
C ILE A 493 -15.31 -15.00 -7.24
N ALA A 494 -15.41 -14.51 -5.99
CA ALA A 494 -14.27 -14.08 -5.19
C ALA A 494 -13.28 -15.21 -4.85
N ASN A 495 -13.70 -16.47 -4.87
CA ASN A 495 -12.84 -17.62 -4.61
C ASN A 495 -12.27 -18.29 -5.87
N SER A 496 -12.51 -17.73 -7.06
CA SER A 496 -12.06 -18.29 -8.33
C SER A 496 -10.65 -17.82 -8.71
N THR A 497 -9.97 -18.58 -9.56
CA THR A 497 -8.69 -18.16 -10.18
C THR A 497 -8.89 -16.97 -11.13
N PHE A 498 -10.10 -16.81 -11.68
CA PHE A 498 -10.47 -15.64 -12.45
C PHE A 498 -10.25 -14.34 -11.66
N ILE A 499 -10.70 -14.28 -10.38
CA ILE A 499 -10.57 -13.07 -9.57
C ILE A 499 -9.12 -12.81 -9.13
N GLU A 500 -8.29 -13.84 -9.02
CA GLU A 500 -6.86 -13.67 -8.77
C GLU A 500 -6.20 -12.90 -9.93
N LEU A 501 -6.49 -13.31 -11.16
CA LEU A 501 -5.96 -12.66 -12.36
C LEU A 501 -6.55 -11.25 -12.55
N PHE A 502 -7.86 -11.09 -12.30
CA PHE A 502 -8.51 -9.77 -12.31
C PHE A 502 -7.84 -8.81 -11.33
N TYR A 503 -7.54 -9.29 -10.10
CA TYR A 503 -6.85 -8.49 -9.08
C TYR A 503 -5.46 -8.07 -9.56
N ASP A 504 -4.69 -9.00 -10.10
CA ASP A 504 -3.33 -8.76 -10.56
C ASP A 504 -3.31 -7.76 -11.73
N TYR A 505 -4.19 -7.90 -12.72
CA TYR A 505 -4.26 -7.00 -13.87
C TYR A 505 -4.84 -5.63 -13.54
N SER A 506 -5.80 -5.56 -12.61
CA SER A 506 -6.47 -4.30 -12.27
C SER A 506 -5.72 -3.45 -11.25
N PHE A 507 -4.99 -4.07 -10.32
CA PHE A 507 -4.45 -3.35 -9.16
C PHE A 507 -2.94 -3.43 -9.00
N CYS A 508 -2.27 -4.42 -9.61
CA CYS A 508 -0.81 -4.63 -9.51
C CYS A 508 -0.26 -4.52 -8.08
N ASN A 509 -1.05 -4.95 -7.07
CA ASN A 509 -0.74 -4.76 -5.66
C ASN A 509 -0.37 -6.10 -5.01
N LYS A 510 0.79 -6.64 -5.37
CA LYS A 510 1.39 -7.80 -4.74
C LYS A 510 2.24 -7.39 -3.54
N LEU A 511 2.19 -8.19 -2.50
CA LEU A 511 3.03 -8.11 -1.32
C LEU A 511 4.09 -9.22 -1.39
N TYR A 512 4.96 -9.27 -0.36
CA TYR A 512 5.95 -10.36 -0.23
C TYR A 512 5.32 -11.75 -0.33
N ALA A 513 6.02 -12.68 -0.97
CA ALA A 513 5.61 -14.06 -1.18
C ALA A 513 4.26 -14.20 -1.89
N GLY A 514 4.05 -13.44 -2.96
CA GLY A 514 2.84 -13.52 -3.80
C GLY A 514 1.52 -13.15 -3.12
N ARG A 515 1.56 -12.67 -1.87
CA ARG A 515 0.34 -12.31 -1.13
C ARG A 515 -0.32 -11.08 -1.73
N ARG A 516 -1.64 -11.04 -1.63
CA ARG A 516 -2.48 -9.92 -2.05
C ARG A 516 -3.17 -9.31 -0.85
N ARG A 517 -3.57 -8.06 -1.00
CA ARG A 517 -4.27 -7.32 0.05
C ARG A 517 -5.72 -7.08 -0.33
N PHE A 518 -6.63 -7.85 0.28
CA PHE A 518 -8.07 -7.74 0.04
C PHE A 518 -8.69 -6.73 1.01
N ILE A 519 -8.69 -5.45 0.62
CA ILE A 519 -9.31 -4.36 1.37
C ILE A 519 -10.43 -3.72 0.56
N THR A 520 -11.26 -2.91 1.21
CA THR A 520 -12.44 -2.28 0.61
C THR A 520 -12.15 -1.68 -0.77
N GLN A 521 -11.09 -0.87 -0.92
CA GLN A 521 -10.79 -0.14 -2.17
C GLN A 521 -10.53 -1.03 -3.40
N TYR A 522 -10.20 -2.31 -3.21
CA TYR A 522 -9.99 -3.28 -4.28
C TYR A 522 -11.19 -4.20 -4.43
N VAL A 523 -11.67 -4.79 -3.32
CA VAL A 523 -12.76 -5.78 -3.34
C VAL A 523 -14.07 -5.15 -3.80
N GLU A 524 -14.33 -3.88 -3.50
CA GLU A 524 -15.51 -3.16 -3.98
C GLU A 524 -15.61 -3.07 -5.51
N LYS A 525 -14.50 -3.23 -6.21
CA LYS A 525 -14.40 -3.20 -7.69
C LYS A 525 -14.45 -4.58 -8.34
N PHE A 526 -14.58 -5.66 -7.58
CA PHE A 526 -14.68 -7.00 -8.15
C PHE A 526 -15.93 -7.11 -9.01
N PRO A 527 -15.81 -7.66 -10.24
CA PRO A 527 -16.94 -7.76 -11.16
C PRO A 527 -17.89 -8.89 -10.77
N LEU A 528 -19.15 -8.72 -11.11
CA LEU A 528 -20.21 -9.73 -11.01
C LEU A 528 -20.84 -9.95 -12.37
N PRO A 529 -21.10 -11.21 -12.75
CA PRO A 529 -21.94 -11.51 -13.90
C PRO A 529 -23.43 -11.28 -13.56
N ASP A 530 -24.27 -11.21 -14.55
CA ASP A 530 -25.72 -11.11 -14.36
C ASP A 530 -26.25 -12.30 -13.53
N PRO A 531 -26.83 -12.04 -12.33
CA PRO A 531 -27.31 -13.09 -11.43
C PRO A 531 -28.46 -13.90 -12.01
N ASP A 532 -29.20 -13.36 -12.99
CA ASP A 532 -30.30 -14.02 -13.65
C ASP A 532 -29.88 -14.94 -14.78
N SER A 533 -28.62 -14.86 -15.22
CA SER A 533 -28.06 -15.76 -16.24
C SER A 533 -28.07 -17.23 -15.78
N ALA A 534 -28.20 -18.14 -16.76
CA ALA A 534 -28.17 -19.58 -16.46
C ALA A 534 -26.85 -20.04 -15.82
N ILE A 535 -25.73 -19.40 -16.19
CA ILE A 535 -24.41 -19.68 -15.61
C ILE A 535 -24.36 -19.23 -14.16
N ALA A 536 -24.79 -18.01 -13.85
CA ALA A 536 -24.76 -17.48 -12.49
C ALA A 536 -25.67 -18.31 -11.53
N LYS A 537 -26.85 -18.72 -12.00
CA LYS A 537 -27.75 -19.62 -11.23
C LYS A 537 -27.07 -20.96 -10.91
N LYS A 538 -26.32 -21.54 -11.84
CA LYS A 538 -25.53 -22.76 -11.59
C LYS A 538 -24.40 -22.51 -10.59
N ILE A 539 -23.68 -21.39 -10.69
CA ILE A 539 -22.63 -20.99 -9.74
C ILE A 539 -23.21 -20.88 -8.32
N ILE A 540 -24.34 -20.18 -8.15
CA ILE A 540 -25.03 -20.02 -6.87
C ILE A 540 -25.42 -21.38 -6.27
N ALA A 541 -26.01 -22.27 -7.07
CA ALA A 541 -26.41 -23.61 -6.62
C ALA A 541 -25.18 -24.43 -6.15
N LEU A 542 -24.08 -24.42 -6.91
CA LEU A 542 -22.84 -25.09 -6.54
C LEU A 542 -22.21 -24.52 -5.27
N ALA A 543 -22.21 -23.20 -5.10
CA ALA A 543 -21.69 -22.55 -3.89
C ALA A 543 -22.47 -22.99 -2.64
N LYS A 544 -23.80 -23.08 -2.73
CA LYS A 544 -24.66 -23.61 -1.65
C LYS A 544 -24.36 -25.08 -1.34
N ILE A 545 -24.12 -25.91 -2.36
CA ILE A 545 -23.72 -27.32 -2.20
C ILE A 545 -22.37 -27.42 -1.50
N ILE A 546 -21.35 -26.67 -1.95
CA ILE A 546 -20.03 -26.65 -1.32
C ILE A 546 -20.13 -26.26 0.15
N TYR A 547 -20.85 -25.20 0.48
CA TYR A 547 -21.04 -24.74 1.86
C TYR A 547 -21.57 -25.85 2.78
N ASN A 548 -22.51 -26.67 2.28
CA ASN A 548 -23.11 -27.76 3.08
C ASN A 548 -22.18 -28.98 3.20
N LYS A 549 -21.37 -29.28 2.17
CA LYS A 549 -20.57 -30.49 2.08
C LYS A 549 -19.11 -30.35 2.53
N ILE A 550 -18.58 -29.14 2.60
CA ILE A 550 -17.14 -28.86 2.81
C ILE A 550 -16.54 -29.44 4.10
N ASP A 551 -17.37 -29.73 5.10
CA ASP A 551 -16.93 -30.32 6.37
C ASP A 551 -16.91 -31.86 6.35
N SER A 552 -17.56 -32.51 5.38
CA SER A 552 -17.78 -33.96 5.34
C SER A 552 -17.32 -34.65 4.07
N GLU A 553 -17.13 -33.93 2.97
CA GLU A 553 -16.83 -34.49 1.66
C GLU A 553 -15.66 -33.75 0.97
N ASN A 554 -15.01 -34.44 0.02
CA ASN A 554 -14.08 -33.78 -0.89
C ASN A 554 -14.87 -32.93 -1.89
N ILE A 555 -14.56 -31.65 -1.94
CA ILE A 555 -15.26 -30.64 -2.77
C ILE A 555 -14.40 -30.10 -3.92
N ASP A 556 -13.23 -30.64 -4.17
CA ASP A 556 -12.29 -30.09 -5.15
C ASP A 556 -12.88 -30.12 -6.57
N GLY A 557 -13.59 -31.17 -6.94
CA GLY A 557 -14.31 -31.23 -8.23
C GLY A 557 -15.38 -30.13 -8.38
N LEU A 558 -16.11 -29.82 -7.29
CA LEU A 558 -17.11 -28.75 -7.30
C LEU A 558 -16.44 -27.36 -7.39
N LYS A 559 -15.32 -27.16 -6.71
CA LYS A 559 -14.52 -25.92 -6.84
C LYS A 559 -14.00 -25.72 -8.26
N CYS A 560 -13.45 -26.78 -8.88
CA CYS A 560 -13.01 -26.72 -10.27
C CYS A 560 -14.16 -26.38 -11.23
N GLN A 561 -15.36 -26.90 -10.95
CA GLN A 561 -16.55 -26.59 -11.76
C GLN A 561 -16.97 -25.11 -11.60
N ILE A 562 -17.01 -24.59 -10.37
CA ILE A 562 -17.28 -23.16 -10.12
C ILE A 562 -16.24 -22.29 -10.83
N ASP A 563 -14.96 -22.64 -10.69
CA ASP A 563 -13.90 -21.88 -11.29
C ASP A 563 -14.06 -21.79 -12.82
N ARG A 564 -14.31 -22.90 -13.49
CA ARG A 564 -14.60 -22.92 -14.93
C ARG A 564 -15.82 -22.06 -15.30
N LEU A 565 -16.91 -22.16 -14.55
CA LEU A 565 -18.10 -21.36 -14.78
C LEU A 565 -17.87 -19.87 -14.54
N ALA A 566 -17.01 -19.51 -13.58
CA ALA A 566 -16.62 -18.11 -13.35
C ALA A 566 -15.93 -17.52 -14.58
N TRP A 567 -14.95 -18.22 -15.16
CA TRP A 567 -14.31 -17.79 -16.41
C TRP A 567 -15.32 -17.63 -17.54
N GLN A 568 -16.21 -18.61 -17.73
CA GLN A 568 -17.25 -18.58 -18.79
C GLN A 568 -18.26 -17.43 -18.58
N ALA A 569 -18.58 -17.10 -17.34
CA ALA A 569 -19.52 -16.01 -17.03
C ALA A 569 -19.01 -14.64 -17.48
N PHE A 570 -17.69 -14.49 -17.64
CA PHE A 570 -17.05 -13.28 -18.16
C PHE A 570 -16.57 -13.43 -19.62
N GLY A 571 -17.11 -14.40 -20.38
CA GLY A 571 -16.78 -14.58 -21.80
C GLY A 571 -15.36 -15.09 -22.06
N LEU A 572 -14.72 -15.68 -21.05
CA LEU A 572 -13.34 -16.14 -21.11
C LEU A 572 -13.27 -17.67 -21.02
N ILE A 573 -12.23 -18.23 -21.64
CA ILE A 573 -11.90 -19.64 -21.50
C ILE A 573 -10.72 -19.73 -20.54
N LYS A 574 -10.82 -20.59 -19.52
CA LYS A 574 -9.67 -20.86 -18.68
C LYS A 574 -8.62 -21.61 -19.47
N GLU A 575 -7.49 -20.99 -19.76
CA GLU A 575 -6.33 -21.72 -20.26
C GLU A 575 -5.92 -22.76 -19.21
N ILE A 576 -5.97 -24.02 -19.60
CA ILE A 576 -5.45 -25.10 -18.76
C ILE A 576 -3.94 -24.99 -18.91
N ALA A 577 -3.25 -24.48 -17.88
CA ALA A 577 -1.80 -24.60 -17.83
C ALA A 577 -1.46 -26.09 -17.92
N GLY A 578 -0.81 -26.48 -19.03
CA GLY A 578 -0.34 -27.81 -19.30
C GLY A 578 0.79 -28.23 -18.36
#